data_b4477f89f6ce193cf43f9cda58291e52
#
_entry.id   b4477f89f6ce193cf43f9cda58291e52
#
_cell.length_a   1.000
_cell.length_b   1.000
_cell.length_c   1.000
_cell.angle_alpha   90.00
_cell.angle_beta   90.00
_cell.angle_gamma   90.00
#
_symmetry.space_group_name_H-M   'P 1'
#
loop_
_entity.id
_entity.type
_entity.pdbx_description
1 polymer ?
#
loop_
_entity_poly.entity_id
_entity_poly.type
_entity_poly.pdbx_seq_one_letter_code
_entity_poly.pdbx_strand_id
1 'polypeptide(L)'
;LATGADYIFHLEDDFKLMRPLDLDDLTSVMESNPMLAQMALVRGPWYHNEVAHGGMIQALKAQGCAFTECGWGGTYWIEHRAVWTANPSVFPKKIAMRHYPDGDWSESAFMRDIRETTRFKCAYWGRMTDEPMVDHIGTYKMGTGY
;
A
#
# COMPACT_ATOMS: atom_id res chain seq x y z
N LEU A 1 -11.07 -14.58 11.65
CA LEU A 1 -11.27 -13.16 11.97
C LEU A 1 -12.55 -13.00 12.80
N ALA A 2 -12.46 -13.28 14.10
CA ALA A 2 -13.57 -13.17 15.06
C ALA A 2 -13.67 -11.77 15.72
N THR A 3 -13.00 -10.75 15.17
CA THR A 3 -13.03 -9.40 15.69
C THR A 3 -14.17 -8.60 15.07
N GLY A 4 -14.83 -7.74 15.87
CA GLY A 4 -15.80 -6.77 15.39
C GLY A 4 -15.22 -5.63 14.57
N ALA A 5 -13.90 -5.67 14.27
CA ALA A 5 -13.21 -4.64 13.52
C ALA A 5 -13.63 -4.61 12.04
N ASP A 6 -13.84 -3.43 11.50
CA ASP A 6 -14.17 -3.20 10.09
C ASP A 6 -12.92 -3.06 9.20
N TYR A 7 -11.80 -2.68 9.81
CA TYR A 7 -10.50 -2.49 9.17
C TYR A 7 -9.42 -3.32 9.86
N ILE A 8 -8.41 -3.67 9.08
CA ILE A 8 -7.22 -4.39 9.55
C ILE A 8 -6.01 -3.52 9.24
N PHE A 9 -5.20 -3.23 10.26
CA PHE A 9 -3.88 -2.66 10.08
C PHE A 9 -2.87 -3.81 10.05
N HIS A 10 -2.22 -3.98 8.90
CA HIS A 10 -1.15 -4.93 8.68
C HIS A 10 0.19 -4.23 8.90
N LEU A 11 1.01 -4.77 9.78
CA LEU A 11 2.35 -4.30 10.07
C LEU A 11 3.26 -5.52 10.27
N GLU A 12 4.27 -5.65 9.44
CA GLU A 12 5.31 -6.67 9.57
C GLU A 12 6.38 -6.21 10.57
N ASP A 13 7.08 -7.14 11.20
CA ASP A 13 8.06 -6.90 12.28
C ASP A 13 9.37 -6.28 11.78
N ASP A 14 9.60 -6.28 10.48
CA ASP A 14 10.76 -5.68 9.82
C ASP A 14 10.50 -4.27 9.26
N PHE A 15 9.39 -3.63 9.67
CA PHE A 15 9.11 -2.23 9.36
C PHE A 15 9.08 -1.36 10.62
N LYS A 16 9.60 -0.15 10.48
CA LYS A 16 9.60 0.90 11.50
C LYS A 16 8.82 2.11 11.01
N LEU A 17 7.85 2.57 11.81
CA LEU A 17 7.21 3.87 11.57
C LEU A 17 8.21 5.00 11.81
N MET A 18 8.35 5.89 10.85
CA MET A 18 9.28 7.03 10.89
C MET A 18 8.65 8.28 11.50
N ARG A 19 7.33 8.32 11.58
CA ARG A 19 6.56 9.40 12.17
C ARG A 19 5.22 8.88 12.70
N PRO A 20 4.54 9.61 13.60
CA PRO A 20 3.22 9.22 14.09
C PRO A 20 2.23 9.02 12.93
N LEU A 21 1.38 8.01 13.05
CA LEU A 21 0.29 7.72 12.14
C LEU A 21 -1.02 7.82 12.91
N ASP A 22 -1.93 8.64 12.41
CA ASP A 22 -3.30 8.69 12.88
C ASP A 22 -4.13 7.68 12.08
N LEU A 23 -4.57 6.60 12.74
CA LEU A 23 -5.36 5.57 12.11
C LEU A 23 -6.82 5.99 11.91
N ASP A 24 -7.32 6.91 12.71
CA ASP A 24 -8.69 7.42 12.58
C ASP A 24 -8.82 8.28 11.33
N ASP A 25 -7.83 9.15 11.07
CA ASP A 25 -7.76 9.92 9.82
C ASP A 25 -7.71 9.00 8.60
N LEU A 26 -6.86 7.97 8.65
CA LEU A 26 -6.66 7.03 7.55
C LEU A 26 -7.94 6.22 7.28
N THR A 27 -8.57 5.67 8.32
CA THR A 27 -9.81 4.91 8.17
C THR A 27 -10.97 5.79 7.73
N SER A 28 -11.05 7.04 8.19
CA SER A 28 -12.07 8.01 7.74
C SER A 28 -11.99 8.29 6.23
N VAL A 29 -10.77 8.38 5.67
CA VAL A 29 -10.58 8.48 4.22
C VAL A 29 -11.10 7.23 3.52
N MET A 30 -10.80 6.04 4.04
CA MET A 30 -11.26 4.79 3.44
C MET A 30 -12.78 4.61 3.53
N GLU A 31 -13.41 5.04 4.63
CA GLU A 31 -14.87 5.05 4.79
C GLU A 31 -15.55 5.96 3.78
N SER A 32 -14.97 7.15 3.56
CA SER A 32 -15.45 8.10 2.56
C SER A 32 -15.19 7.64 1.11
N ASN A 33 -14.30 6.67 0.92
CA ASN A 33 -13.89 6.13 -0.38
C ASN A 33 -14.02 4.59 -0.41
N PRO A 34 -15.25 4.04 -0.45
CA PRO A 34 -15.50 2.60 -0.31
C PRO A 34 -14.92 1.74 -1.46
N MET A 35 -14.39 2.39 -2.50
CA MET A 35 -13.66 1.75 -3.59
C MET A 35 -12.17 1.57 -3.33
N LEU A 36 -11.65 2.04 -2.18
CA LEU A 36 -10.29 1.75 -1.77
C LEU A 36 -10.21 0.34 -1.14
N ALA A 37 -9.42 -0.51 -1.75
CA ALA A 37 -9.12 -1.85 -1.25
C ALA A 37 -8.00 -1.84 -0.20
N GLN A 38 -7.07 -0.91 -0.33
CA GLN A 38 -5.90 -0.78 0.54
C GLN A 38 -5.45 0.67 0.60
N MET A 39 -5.01 1.08 1.79
CA MET A 39 -4.24 2.30 2.03
C MET A 39 -2.89 1.88 2.61
N ALA A 40 -1.86 1.87 1.77
CA ALA A 40 -0.51 1.48 2.18
C ALA A 40 0.31 2.70 2.63
N LEU A 41 1.27 2.47 3.50
CA LEU A 41 2.25 3.48 3.91
C LEU A 41 3.43 3.45 2.93
N VAL A 42 3.82 4.62 2.44
CA VAL A 42 4.99 4.73 1.55
C VAL A 42 6.24 4.37 2.34
N ARG A 43 7.01 3.41 1.85
CA ARG A 43 8.33 3.06 2.40
C ARG A 43 9.45 3.76 1.64
N GLY A 44 10.61 3.82 2.27
CA GLY A 44 11.85 4.20 1.61
C GLY A 44 12.17 3.27 0.41
N PRO A 45 12.99 3.72 -0.55
CA PRO A 45 13.40 2.90 -1.68
C PRO A 45 14.20 1.70 -1.19
N TRP A 46 13.86 0.50 -1.68
CA TRP A 46 14.47 -0.76 -1.27
C TRP A 46 15.22 -1.44 -2.42
N TYR A 47 14.64 -1.46 -3.61
CA TYR A 47 15.25 -2.08 -4.78
C TYR A 47 16.11 -1.09 -5.57
N HIS A 48 17.13 -1.60 -6.29
CA HIS A 48 17.98 -0.78 -7.14
C HIS A 48 17.20 0.13 -8.10
N ASN A 49 16.13 -0.39 -8.68
CA ASN A 49 15.27 0.40 -9.56
C ASN A 49 14.58 1.55 -8.83
N GLU A 50 14.12 1.33 -7.60
CA GLU A 50 13.51 2.37 -6.78
C GLU A 50 14.51 3.43 -6.36
N VAL A 51 15.72 3.01 -5.97
CA VAL A 51 16.82 3.94 -5.65
C VAL A 51 17.17 4.80 -6.87
N ALA A 52 17.28 4.18 -8.04
CA ALA A 52 17.61 4.89 -9.28
C ALA A 52 16.56 5.91 -9.70
N HIS A 53 15.29 5.70 -9.35
CA HIS A 53 14.17 6.60 -9.69
C HIS A 53 13.76 7.52 -8.54
N GLY A 54 14.39 7.44 -7.37
CA GLY A 54 14.08 8.28 -6.22
C GLY A 54 12.85 7.84 -5.41
N GLY A 55 12.43 6.57 -5.56
CA GLY A 55 11.36 5.97 -4.77
C GLY A 55 10.52 4.96 -5.55
N MET A 56 9.71 4.21 -4.82
CA MET A 56 8.86 3.15 -5.37
C MET A 56 7.79 3.72 -6.34
N ILE A 57 7.12 4.81 -5.97
CA ILE A 57 6.09 5.44 -6.82
C ILE A 57 6.73 5.94 -8.12
N GLN A 58 7.89 6.56 -8.04
CA GLN A 58 8.63 7.08 -9.19
C GLN A 58 9.07 5.96 -10.12
N ALA A 59 9.55 4.84 -9.57
CA ALA A 59 9.92 3.66 -10.34
C ALA A 59 8.72 3.05 -11.07
N LEU A 60 7.57 2.95 -10.41
CA LEU A 60 6.33 2.45 -11.04
C LEU A 60 5.78 3.42 -12.09
N LYS A 61 5.89 4.74 -11.87
CA LYS A 61 5.54 5.75 -12.89
C LYS A 61 6.41 5.63 -14.13
N ALA A 62 7.70 5.38 -13.96
CA ALA A 62 8.63 5.13 -15.08
C ALA A 62 8.26 3.87 -15.88
N GLN A 63 7.56 2.91 -15.26
CA GLN A 63 7.00 1.72 -15.92
C GLN A 63 5.61 1.95 -16.53
N GLY A 64 5.11 3.19 -16.53
CA GLY A 64 3.82 3.56 -17.11
C GLY A 64 2.62 3.42 -16.17
N CYS A 65 2.83 3.18 -14.88
CA CYS A 65 1.73 3.13 -13.93
C CYS A 65 1.18 4.53 -13.64
N ALA A 66 -0.14 4.65 -13.64
CA ALA A 66 -0.83 5.89 -13.32
C ALA A 66 -1.06 6.03 -11.80
N PHE A 67 -0.80 7.23 -11.31
CA PHE A 67 -1.03 7.63 -9.92
C PHE A 67 -1.74 8.98 -9.89
N THR A 68 -2.75 9.10 -9.04
CA THR A 68 -3.53 10.32 -8.85
C THR A 68 -3.46 10.76 -7.41
N GLU A 69 -2.89 11.94 -7.16
CA GLU A 69 -2.91 12.56 -5.84
C GLU A 69 -4.31 13.09 -5.55
N CYS A 70 -4.88 12.70 -4.42
CA CYS A 70 -6.18 13.09 -3.91
C CYS A 70 -6.02 13.79 -2.57
N GLY A 71 -7.01 14.60 -2.18
CA GLY A 71 -6.97 15.26 -0.89
C GLY A 71 -8.33 15.79 -0.47
N TRP A 72 -8.54 15.81 0.85
CA TRP A 72 -9.71 16.37 1.50
C TRP A 72 -9.38 16.79 2.93
N GLY A 73 -9.82 17.99 3.33
CA GLY A 73 -9.69 18.46 4.71
C GLY A 73 -8.25 18.59 5.25
N GLY A 74 -7.25 18.73 4.35
CA GLY A 74 -5.83 18.75 4.76
C GLY A 74 -5.17 17.38 4.76
N THR A 75 -5.92 16.31 4.52
CA THR A 75 -5.46 14.94 4.39
C THR A 75 -5.24 14.59 2.92
N TYR A 76 -4.20 13.81 2.60
CA TYR A 76 -3.81 13.49 1.23
C TYR A 76 -3.53 12.00 1.09
N TRP A 77 -3.83 11.47 -0.12
CA TRP A 77 -3.49 10.10 -0.52
C TRP A 77 -3.27 10.01 -2.03
N ILE A 78 -2.65 8.93 -2.47
CA ILE A 78 -2.26 8.73 -3.87
C ILE A 78 -2.94 7.46 -4.38
N GLU A 79 -3.99 7.60 -5.19
CA GLU A 79 -4.73 6.47 -5.76
C GLU A 79 -4.00 5.84 -6.94
N HIS A 80 -4.11 4.53 -7.06
CA HIS A 80 -3.56 3.76 -8.19
C HIS A 80 -4.26 2.41 -8.37
N ARG A 81 -3.95 1.75 -9.48
CA ARG A 81 -4.29 0.35 -9.77
C ARG A 81 -3.05 -0.45 -10.18
N ALA A 82 -1.89 -0.08 -9.68
CA ALA A 82 -0.61 -0.65 -10.07
C ALA A 82 -0.27 -1.90 -9.26
N VAL A 83 -0.30 -1.79 -7.94
CA VAL A 83 0.16 -2.83 -7.02
C VAL A 83 -0.81 -3.00 -5.84
N TRP A 84 -0.88 -4.23 -5.34
CA TRP A 84 -1.22 -4.55 -3.95
C TRP A 84 0.11 -4.82 -3.25
N THR A 85 0.22 -4.50 -1.97
CA THR A 85 1.46 -4.73 -1.24
C THR A 85 1.19 -5.28 0.15
N ALA A 86 2.06 -6.18 0.63
CA ALA A 86 2.11 -6.61 2.02
C ALA A 86 2.82 -5.60 2.93
N ASN A 87 3.42 -4.53 2.40
CA ASN A 87 3.96 -3.45 3.22
C ASN A 87 2.89 -2.90 4.20
N PRO A 88 3.32 -2.22 5.28
CA PRO A 88 2.38 -1.68 6.27
C PRO A 88 1.22 -0.94 5.64
N SER A 89 0.00 -1.37 5.94
CA SER A 89 -1.19 -0.88 5.27
C SER A 89 -2.46 -1.13 6.08
N VAL A 90 -3.48 -0.35 5.80
CA VAL A 90 -4.84 -0.58 6.27
C VAL A 90 -5.71 -1.05 5.12
N PHE A 91 -6.56 -2.03 5.35
CA PHE A 91 -7.53 -2.51 4.38
C PHE A 91 -8.83 -2.96 5.05
N PRO A 92 -9.98 -2.82 4.35
CA PRO A 92 -11.27 -3.25 4.88
C PRO A 92 -11.32 -4.76 5.09
N LYS A 93 -12.02 -5.20 6.12
CA LYS A 93 -12.26 -6.62 6.41
C LYS A 93 -12.80 -7.39 5.19
N LYS A 94 -13.66 -6.79 4.38
CA LYS A 94 -14.18 -7.39 3.13
C LYS A 94 -13.09 -7.79 2.15
N ILE A 95 -11.96 -7.07 2.15
CA ILE A 95 -10.80 -7.39 1.31
C ILE A 95 -10.01 -8.55 1.93
N ALA A 96 -9.80 -8.54 3.25
CA ALA A 96 -9.15 -9.64 3.96
C ALA A 96 -9.91 -10.98 3.84
N MET A 97 -11.22 -10.92 3.62
CA MET A 97 -12.05 -12.12 3.42
C MET A 97 -12.00 -12.67 1.99
N ARG A 98 -11.35 -11.98 1.04
CA ARG A 98 -11.10 -12.54 -0.28
C ARG A 98 -10.04 -13.63 -0.19
N HIS A 99 -10.14 -14.60 -1.10
CA HIS A 99 -9.10 -15.62 -1.21
C HIS A 99 -7.77 -14.97 -1.61
N TYR A 100 -6.77 -15.10 -0.75
CA TYR A 100 -5.40 -14.69 -1.05
C TYR A 100 -4.67 -15.88 -1.70
N PRO A 101 -4.10 -15.73 -2.89
CA PRO A 101 -3.43 -16.84 -3.57
C PRO A 101 -2.25 -17.38 -2.78
N ASP A 102 -2.06 -18.70 -2.84
CA ASP A 102 -0.88 -19.35 -2.27
C ASP A 102 0.31 -19.30 -3.24
N GLY A 103 1.51 -19.41 -2.68
CA GLY A 103 2.76 -19.56 -3.44
C GLY A 103 3.49 -18.25 -3.75
N ASP A 104 4.52 -18.38 -4.59
CA ASP A 104 5.36 -17.26 -5.02
C ASP A 104 4.55 -16.25 -5.82
N TRP A 105 4.88 -14.96 -5.66
CA TRP A 105 4.19 -13.84 -6.35
C TRP A 105 2.71 -13.67 -5.97
N SER A 106 2.32 -14.18 -4.80
CA SER A 106 0.94 -14.09 -4.30
C SER A 106 0.39 -12.65 -4.25
N GLU A 107 1.20 -11.66 -3.88
CA GLU A 107 0.81 -10.24 -3.91
C GLU A 107 0.44 -9.78 -5.32
N SER A 108 1.26 -10.12 -6.31
CA SER A 108 1.01 -9.77 -7.72
C SER A 108 -0.22 -10.48 -8.27
N ALA A 109 -0.44 -11.74 -7.87
CA ALA A 109 -1.63 -12.50 -8.24
C ALA A 109 -2.89 -11.91 -7.61
N PHE A 110 -2.83 -11.53 -6.34
CA PHE A 110 -3.94 -10.89 -5.62
C PHE A 110 -4.28 -9.51 -6.23
N MET A 111 -3.27 -8.69 -6.54
CA MET A 111 -3.50 -7.43 -7.22
C MET A 111 -4.12 -7.61 -8.60
N ARG A 112 -3.72 -8.64 -9.34
CA ARG A 112 -4.33 -8.96 -10.64
C ARG A 112 -5.80 -9.31 -10.47
N ASP A 113 -6.15 -10.13 -9.48
CA ASP A 113 -7.55 -10.45 -9.15
C ASP A 113 -8.33 -9.15 -8.82
N ILE A 114 -7.83 -8.32 -7.91
CA ILE A 114 -8.47 -7.03 -7.56
C ILE A 114 -8.69 -6.17 -8.82
N ARG A 115 -7.68 -6.05 -9.67
CA ARG A 115 -7.73 -5.20 -10.87
C ARG A 115 -8.67 -5.71 -11.94
N GLU A 116 -8.72 -7.03 -12.16
CA GLU A 116 -9.45 -7.64 -13.25
C GLU A 116 -10.89 -7.97 -12.88
N THR A 117 -11.14 -8.33 -11.62
CA THR A 117 -12.48 -8.77 -11.17
C THR A 117 -13.27 -7.68 -10.47
N THR A 118 -12.65 -6.54 -10.14
CA THR A 118 -13.30 -5.48 -9.39
C THR A 118 -13.01 -4.09 -9.95
N ARG A 119 -13.69 -3.07 -9.40
CA ARG A 119 -13.37 -1.66 -9.64
C ARG A 119 -12.54 -1.04 -8.52
N PHE A 120 -12.09 -1.84 -7.57
CA PHE A 120 -11.29 -1.35 -6.46
C PHE A 120 -9.96 -0.74 -6.93
N LYS A 121 -9.50 0.23 -6.14
CA LYS A 121 -8.19 0.88 -6.25
C LYS A 121 -7.41 0.60 -4.97
N CYS A 122 -6.09 0.73 -5.05
CA CYS A 122 -5.24 0.86 -3.88
C CYS A 122 -4.78 2.32 -3.75
N ALA A 123 -4.27 2.68 -2.59
CA ALA A 123 -3.72 4.01 -2.40
C ALA A 123 -2.49 3.97 -1.48
N TYR A 124 -1.67 5.02 -1.59
CA TYR A 124 -0.63 5.33 -0.61
C TYR A 124 -1.03 6.55 0.21
N TRP A 125 -0.80 6.48 1.52
CA TRP A 125 -1.06 7.58 2.44
C TRP A 125 -0.04 8.70 2.28
N GLY A 126 -0.52 9.94 2.18
CA GLY A 126 0.29 11.14 2.02
C GLY A 126 0.35 11.67 0.58
N ARG A 127 1.28 12.58 0.33
CA ARG A 127 1.55 13.21 -0.97
C ARG A 127 2.69 12.51 -1.69
N MET A 128 2.80 12.72 -2.99
CA MET A 128 3.93 12.21 -3.79
C MET A 128 5.29 12.82 -3.39
N THR A 129 5.26 13.97 -2.73
CA THR A 129 6.46 14.70 -2.27
C THR A 129 6.79 14.46 -0.81
N ASP A 130 5.96 13.71 -0.09
CA ASP A 130 6.20 13.43 1.32
C ASP A 130 7.35 12.43 1.50
N GLU A 131 8.10 12.61 2.58
CA GLU A 131 9.07 11.62 3.02
C GLU A 131 8.38 10.30 3.37
N PRO A 132 9.07 9.16 3.23
CA PRO A 132 8.52 7.87 3.59
C PRO A 132 7.92 7.82 4.99
N MET A 133 6.80 7.12 5.12
CA MET A 133 6.14 6.89 6.41
C MET A 133 6.77 5.75 7.19
N VAL A 134 7.34 4.79 6.48
CA VAL A 134 7.95 3.59 7.06
C VAL A 134 9.32 3.34 6.46
N ASP A 135 10.20 2.77 7.27
CA ASP A 135 11.50 2.27 6.86
C ASP A 135 11.52 0.74 7.00
N HIS A 136 12.04 0.06 6.00
CA HIS A 136 12.22 -1.39 6.02
C HIS A 136 13.57 -1.70 6.67
N ILE A 137 13.52 -2.21 7.90
CA ILE A 137 14.70 -2.49 8.73
C ILE A 137 15.18 -3.94 8.64
N GLY A 138 14.50 -4.76 7.84
CA GLY A 138 14.88 -6.15 7.61
C GLY A 138 16.20 -6.29 6.86
N THR A 139 16.77 -7.50 6.91
CA THR A 139 18.00 -7.78 6.19
C THR A 139 17.74 -7.85 4.69
N TYR A 140 18.46 -7.06 3.91
CA TYR A 140 18.43 -7.15 2.45
C TYR A 140 18.84 -8.55 2.00
N LYS A 141 17.92 -9.29 1.42
CA LYS A 141 18.19 -10.61 0.81
C LYS A 141 18.46 -10.42 -0.68
N MET A 142 19.75 -10.41 -1.06
CA MET A 142 20.12 -10.41 -2.48
C MET A 142 19.51 -11.64 -3.18
N GLY A 143 18.76 -11.41 -4.26
CA GLY A 143 18.24 -12.48 -5.11
C GLY A 143 16.87 -13.05 -4.75
N THR A 144 16.25 -12.61 -3.69
CA THR A 144 14.83 -12.87 -3.45
C THR A 144 14.04 -11.64 -3.88
N GLY A 145 13.82 -11.49 -5.17
CA GLY A 145 12.72 -10.65 -5.62
C GLY A 145 11.42 -11.27 -5.08
N TYR A 146 10.55 -10.44 -4.52
CA TYR A 146 9.18 -10.86 -4.31
C TYR A 146 8.51 -11.13 -5.65
#